data_8d414b9582a2d59143ec4c8466983d72
#
_entry.id   8d414b9582a2d59143ec4c8466983d72
#
_cell.length_a   1.000
_cell.length_b   1.000
_cell.length_c   1.000
_cell.angle_alpha   90.00
_cell.angle_beta   90.00
_cell.angle_gamma   90.00
#
_symmetry.space_group_name_H-M   'P 1'
#
loop_
_entity.id
_entity.type
_entity.pdbx_description
1 polymer ?
#
loop_
_entity_poly.entity_id
_entity_poly.type
_entity_poly.pdbx_seq_one_letter_code
_entity_poly.pdbx_strand_id
1 'polypeptide(L)'
;MRATDIAIVLPLESPDYARAAEAVRDGFLAAAEASGNLRRVRVIGHGDDNVLGGFEGATATGARVVVGPLVRDDLRKVATSDRPLPLTLALNQLDDGVLLPREIYTLALAVESDARVLARRMRGDNVASAVVIGDDAPLMKRFANAFATEWLLTGSVAPQRLSFDASVDGLGALRRDLARTPADGALLALDGPSAALARSFVPRKPAYASSLVNAGLEGAALRDLEGVTFVDIPWVVTPDHPALARLPRRPRENLVLERLYALGLDAFEVARAFIDGVPARLQMMGATGRLTLVAGQLVREGTLATFRQGFVVPHDAR
;
A
#
# COMPACT_ATOMS: atom_id res chain seq x y z
N MET A 1 17.07 -18.51 -28.76
CA MET A 1 16.20 -17.65 -27.95
C MET A 1 17.02 -17.16 -26.74
N ARG A 2 17.01 -15.87 -26.43
CA ARG A 2 17.65 -15.38 -25.20
C ARG A 2 16.78 -15.81 -24.01
N ALA A 3 17.42 -16.31 -22.94
CA ALA A 3 16.70 -16.76 -21.76
C ALA A 3 15.91 -15.61 -21.12
N THR A 4 14.67 -15.88 -20.73
CA THR A 4 13.87 -14.97 -19.91
C THR A 4 14.34 -15.10 -18.47
N ASP A 5 14.70 -13.99 -17.83
CA ASP A 5 15.08 -14.07 -16.41
C ASP A 5 13.89 -13.79 -15.50
N ILE A 6 13.01 -12.88 -15.89
CA ILE A 6 11.88 -12.45 -15.09
C ILE A 6 10.61 -12.51 -15.94
N ALA A 7 9.56 -13.17 -15.42
CA ALA A 7 8.20 -13.06 -15.97
C ALA A 7 7.34 -12.26 -14.99
N ILE A 8 6.53 -11.33 -15.50
CA ILE A 8 5.52 -10.64 -14.70
C ILE A 8 4.13 -11.13 -15.13
N VAL A 9 3.38 -11.69 -14.17
CA VAL A 9 2.05 -12.27 -14.34
C VAL A 9 1.02 -11.36 -13.70
N LEU A 10 0.16 -10.76 -14.51
CA LEU A 10 -0.78 -9.73 -14.08
C LEU A 10 -2.17 -9.93 -14.68
N PRO A 11 -3.26 -9.49 -13.98
CA PRO A 11 -4.64 -9.60 -14.44
C PRO A 11 -4.97 -8.53 -15.51
N LEU A 12 -4.23 -8.54 -16.62
CA LEU A 12 -4.37 -7.55 -17.70
C LEU A 12 -5.66 -7.71 -18.52
N GLU A 13 -6.29 -8.88 -18.43
CA GLU A 13 -7.53 -9.21 -19.13
C GLU A 13 -8.76 -9.15 -18.19
N SER A 14 -8.57 -8.76 -16.92
CA SER A 14 -9.63 -8.60 -15.94
C SER A 14 -10.35 -7.26 -16.14
N PRO A 15 -11.69 -7.23 -16.27
CA PRO A 15 -12.44 -5.99 -16.35
C PRO A 15 -12.21 -5.06 -15.14
N ASP A 16 -12.05 -5.64 -13.94
CA ASP A 16 -11.95 -4.89 -12.69
C ASP A 16 -10.52 -4.44 -12.38
N TYR A 17 -9.51 -5.23 -12.80
CA TYR A 17 -8.12 -5.01 -12.39
C TYR A 17 -7.18 -4.56 -13.51
N ALA A 18 -7.61 -4.57 -14.78
CA ALA A 18 -6.72 -4.25 -15.92
C ALA A 18 -6.00 -2.92 -15.77
N ARG A 19 -6.70 -1.83 -15.38
CA ARG A 19 -6.08 -0.51 -15.21
C ARG A 19 -5.02 -0.50 -14.09
N ALA A 20 -5.27 -1.19 -13.00
CA ALA A 20 -4.31 -1.36 -11.90
C ALA A 20 -3.09 -2.17 -12.36
N ALA A 21 -3.35 -3.29 -13.05
CA ALA A 21 -2.33 -4.17 -13.61
C ALA A 21 -1.45 -3.45 -14.65
N GLU A 22 -2.03 -2.61 -15.50
CA GLU A 22 -1.31 -1.79 -16.47
C GLU A 22 -0.38 -0.78 -15.80
N ALA A 23 -0.82 -0.11 -14.74
CA ALA A 23 0.04 0.81 -14.00
C ALA A 23 1.26 0.10 -13.39
N VAL A 24 1.07 -1.08 -12.80
CA VAL A 24 2.17 -1.91 -12.28
C VAL A 24 3.09 -2.37 -13.40
N ARG A 25 2.53 -2.93 -14.50
CA ARG A 25 3.28 -3.35 -15.69
C ARG A 25 4.17 -2.23 -16.21
N ASP A 26 3.61 -1.05 -16.35
CA ASP A 26 4.30 0.09 -16.95
C ASP A 26 5.45 0.58 -16.07
N GLY A 27 5.27 0.60 -14.74
CA GLY A 27 6.35 0.89 -13.80
C GLY A 27 7.47 -0.16 -13.88
N PHE A 28 7.08 -1.43 -13.89
CA PHE A 28 8.01 -2.55 -14.00
C PHE A 28 8.84 -2.49 -15.30
N LEU A 29 8.19 -2.29 -16.43
CA LEU A 29 8.87 -2.19 -17.74
C LEU A 29 9.72 -0.93 -17.85
N ALA A 30 9.29 0.19 -17.27
CA ALA A 30 10.08 1.42 -17.25
C ALA A 30 11.39 1.25 -16.47
N ALA A 31 11.36 0.56 -15.31
CA ALA A 31 12.57 0.23 -14.57
C ALA A 31 13.47 -0.76 -15.32
N ALA A 32 12.87 -1.77 -15.96
CA ALA A 32 13.60 -2.73 -16.81
C ALA A 32 14.29 -2.06 -17.98
N GLU A 33 13.63 -1.10 -18.64
CA GLU A 33 14.18 -0.31 -19.73
C GLU A 33 15.35 0.56 -19.27
N ALA A 34 15.16 1.31 -18.18
CA ALA A 34 16.18 2.19 -17.61
C ALA A 34 17.44 1.43 -17.17
N SER A 35 17.29 0.17 -16.78
CA SER A 35 18.42 -0.72 -16.40
C SER A 35 19.03 -1.50 -17.58
N GLY A 36 18.50 -1.36 -18.81
CA GLY A 36 18.94 -2.11 -19.99
C GLY A 36 18.51 -3.59 -20.02
N ASN A 37 17.59 -4.00 -19.13
CA ASN A 37 17.16 -5.40 -18.98
C ASN A 37 15.82 -5.74 -19.64
N LEU A 38 15.20 -4.82 -20.36
CA LEU A 38 13.87 -5.00 -20.93
C LEU A 38 13.73 -6.30 -21.76
N ARG A 39 14.76 -6.68 -22.50
CA ARG A 39 14.75 -7.89 -23.35
C ARG A 39 14.75 -9.22 -22.57
N ARG A 40 15.00 -9.18 -21.27
CA ARG A 40 15.02 -10.33 -20.35
C ARG A 40 13.72 -10.47 -19.56
N VAL A 41 12.75 -9.59 -19.81
CA VAL A 41 11.44 -9.56 -19.16
C VAL A 41 10.37 -10.12 -20.09
N ARG A 42 9.44 -10.92 -19.56
CA ARG A 42 8.19 -11.34 -20.20
C ARG A 42 7.01 -10.83 -19.43
N VAL A 43 6.04 -10.25 -20.14
CA VAL A 43 4.73 -9.90 -19.60
C VAL A 43 3.75 -10.99 -20.00
N ILE A 44 2.98 -11.48 -19.03
CA ILE A 44 1.95 -12.50 -19.21
C ILE A 44 0.66 -11.94 -18.59
N GLY A 45 -0.36 -11.76 -19.43
CA GLY A 45 -1.70 -11.39 -19.00
C GLY A 45 -2.52 -12.62 -18.64
N HIS A 46 -3.48 -12.42 -17.73
CA HIS A 46 -4.53 -13.40 -17.45
C HIS A 46 -5.86 -12.71 -17.13
N GLY A 47 -6.97 -13.44 -17.28
CA GLY A 47 -8.29 -13.03 -16.79
C GLY A 47 -8.51 -13.48 -15.34
N ASP A 48 -9.69 -13.20 -14.80
CA ASP A 48 -10.04 -13.37 -13.37
C ASP A 48 -9.84 -14.78 -12.82
N ASP A 49 -10.03 -15.82 -13.64
CA ASP A 49 -9.97 -17.22 -13.19
C ASP A 49 -8.75 -17.99 -13.68
N ASN A 50 -7.80 -17.33 -14.36
CA ASN A 50 -6.70 -18.03 -15.06
C ASN A 50 -5.29 -17.66 -14.55
N VAL A 51 -5.14 -17.26 -13.29
CA VAL A 51 -3.81 -16.94 -12.73
C VAL A 51 -2.86 -18.14 -12.78
N LEU A 52 -3.34 -19.36 -12.53
CA LEU A 52 -2.50 -20.56 -12.58
C LEU A 52 -1.98 -20.85 -13.99
N GLY A 53 -2.80 -20.62 -15.03
CA GLY A 53 -2.34 -20.68 -16.43
C GLY A 53 -1.28 -19.63 -16.74
N GLY A 54 -1.40 -18.43 -16.18
CA GLY A 54 -0.36 -17.39 -16.26
C GLY A 54 0.97 -17.86 -15.66
N PHE A 55 0.94 -18.50 -14.50
CA PHE A 55 2.13 -19.06 -13.85
C PHE A 55 2.75 -20.22 -14.65
N GLU A 56 1.94 -21.09 -15.23
CA GLU A 56 2.42 -22.14 -16.18
C GLU A 56 3.14 -21.51 -17.37
N GLY A 57 2.50 -20.49 -17.98
CA GLY A 57 3.11 -19.73 -19.07
C GLY A 57 4.44 -19.11 -18.66
N ALA A 58 4.54 -18.54 -17.46
CA ALA A 58 5.79 -17.98 -16.94
C ALA A 58 6.88 -19.05 -16.78
N THR A 59 6.54 -20.19 -16.20
CA THR A 59 7.46 -21.33 -16.02
C THR A 59 7.94 -21.86 -17.39
N ALA A 60 7.06 -21.96 -18.37
CA ALA A 60 7.40 -22.41 -19.72
C ALA A 60 8.39 -21.46 -20.45
N THR A 61 8.48 -20.20 -20.07
CA THR A 61 9.51 -19.28 -20.61
C THR A 61 10.91 -19.54 -20.07
N GLY A 62 11.04 -20.34 -19.02
CA GLY A 62 12.29 -20.55 -18.28
C GLY A 62 12.64 -19.39 -17.35
N ALA A 63 11.66 -18.57 -16.96
CA ALA A 63 11.89 -17.45 -16.03
C ALA A 63 12.42 -17.95 -14.69
N ARG A 64 13.43 -17.27 -14.18
CA ARG A 64 14.05 -17.58 -12.88
C ARG A 64 13.27 -16.97 -11.70
N VAL A 65 12.60 -15.87 -11.95
CA VAL A 65 11.73 -15.17 -11.00
C VAL A 65 10.41 -14.86 -11.67
N VAL A 66 9.31 -15.16 -10.98
CA VAL A 66 7.96 -14.74 -11.39
C VAL A 66 7.49 -13.61 -10.47
N VAL A 67 7.06 -12.50 -11.05
CA VAL A 67 6.50 -11.35 -10.34
C VAL A 67 4.98 -11.37 -10.50
N GLY A 68 4.25 -11.19 -9.41
CA GLY A 68 2.81 -11.39 -9.33
C GLY A 68 2.45 -12.58 -8.43
N PRO A 69 1.19 -12.82 -8.17
CA PRO A 69 0.04 -12.07 -8.66
C PRO A 69 -0.16 -10.73 -7.95
N LEU A 70 -0.98 -9.86 -8.54
CA LEU A 70 -1.34 -8.55 -7.98
C LEU A 70 -2.57 -8.63 -7.07
N VAL A 71 -3.51 -9.53 -7.37
CA VAL A 71 -4.78 -9.67 -6.65
C VAL A 71 -4.62 -10.65 -5.50
N ARG A 72 -5.22 -10.33 -4.34
CA ARG A 72 -5.11 -11.15 -3.12
C ARG A 72 -5.71 -12.55 -3.30
N ASP A 73 -6.85 -12.65 -3.97
CA ASP A 73 -7.49 -13.96 -4.21
C ASP A 73 -6.68 -14.83 -5.16
N ASP A 74 -6.02 -14.23 -6.13
CA ASP A 74 -5.09 -14.95 -7.00
C ASP A 74 -3.85 -15.42 -6.23
N LEU A 75 -3.34 -14.61 -5.30
CA LEU A 75 -2.25 -15.04 -4.40
C LEU A 75 -2.71 -16.26 -3.56
N ARG A 76 -3.94 -16.26 -3.07
CA ARG A 76 -4.49 -17.40 -2.34
C ARG A 76 -4.57 -18.64 -3.23
N LYS A 77 -5.08 -18.52 -4.48
CA LYS A 77 -5.14 -19.62 -5.46
C LYS A 77 -3.74 -20.19 -5.74
N VAL A 78 -2.74 -19.32 -5.95
CA VAL A 78 -1.35 -19.72 -6.20
C VAL A 78 -0.75 -20.41 -4.98
N ALA A 79 -0.90 -19.82 -3.79
CA ALA A 79 -0.31 -20.34 -2.54
C ALA A 79 -0.89 -21.70 -2.10
N THR A 80 -2.14 -22.00 -2.47
CA THR A 80 -2.81 -23.28 -2.15
C THR A 80 -2.78 -24.29 -3.28
N SER A 81 -2.11 -23.97 -4.38
CA SER A 81 -1.98 -24.87 -5.54
C SER A 81 -1.01 -26.01 -5.23
N ASP A 82 -1.35 -27.22 -5.67
CA ASP A 82 -0.47 -28.42 -5.61
C ASP A 82 0.64 -28.40 -6.67
N ARG A 83 0.73 -27.36 -7.50
CA ARG A 83 1.71 -27.23 -8.57
C ARG A 83 3.06 -26.78 -8.04
N PRO A 84 4.19 -27.22 -8.62
CA PRO A 84 5.49 -26.67 -8.31
C PRO A 84 5.54 -25.16 -8.56
N LEU A 85 5.92 -24.39 -7.57
CA LEU A 85 5.99 -22.94 -7.67
C LEU A 85 7.42 -22.50 -8.04
N PRO A 86 7.56 -21.62 -9.04
CA PRO A 86 8.82 -20.91 -9.25
C PRO A 86 9.10 -19.92 -8.10
N LEU A 87 10.33 -19.42 -8.01
CA LEU A 87 10.63 -18.29 -7.12
C LEU A 87 9.72 -17.12 -7.49
N THR A 88 8.87 -16.72 -6.57
CA THR A 88 7.76 -15.79 -6.81
C THR A 88 7.87 -14.55 -5.93
N LEU A 89 7.75 -13.37 -6.52
CA LEU A 89 7.54 -12.11 -5.84
C LEU A 89 6.07 -11.67 -6.03
N ALA A 90 5.20 -12.02 -5.10
CA ALA A 90 3.81 -11.60 -5.11
C ALA A 90 3.67 -10.10 -4.79
N LEU A 91 2.77 -9.42 -5.50
CA LEU A 91 2.52 -7.98 -5.35
C LEU A 91 1.35 -7.68 -4.42
N ASN A 92 1.02 -8.63 -3.58
CA ASN A 92 0.02 -8.52 -2.52
C ASN A 92 0.43 -9.40 -1.34
N GLN A 93 -0.33 -9.34 -0.25
CA GLN A 93 -0.15 -10.19 0.92
C GLN A 93 -1.49 -10.79 1.36
N LEU A 94 -1.45 -11.94 2.01
CA LEU A 94 -2.60 -12.53 2.70
C LEU A 94 -2.76 -11.94 4.10
N ASP A 95 -3.79 -12.36 4.81
CA ASP A 95 -4.04 -11.91 6.17
C ASP A 95 -2.92 -12.37 7.12
N ASP A 96 -2.70 -11.64 8.20
CA ASP A 96 -1.67 -11.95 9.19
C ASP A 96 -1.86 -13.40 9.72
N GLY A 97 -0.75 -14.13 9.81
CA GLY A 97 -0.74 -15.51 10.30
C GLY A 97 -0.93 -16.59 9.23
N VAL A 98 -1.23 -16.23 7.97
CA VAL A 98 -1.28 -17.19 6.87
C VAL A 98 0.15 -17.48 6.41
N LEU A 99 0.56 -18.75 6.53
CA LEU A 99 1.86 -19.19 6.05
C LEU A 99 1.83 -19.36 4.52
N LEU A 100 2.78 -18.71 3.87
CA LEU A 100 3.00 -18.87 2.43
C LEU A 100 4.04 -19.97 2.14
N PRO A 101 3.96 -20.66 0.98
CA PRO A 101 5.05 -21.48 0.49
C PRO A 101 6.38 -20.72 0.48
N ARG A 102 7.47 -21.42 0.75
CA ARG A 102 8.83 -20.83 0.86
C ARG A 102 9.33 -20.16 -0.43
N GLU A 103 8.74 -20.52 -1.57
CA GLU A 103 9.02 -19.97 -2.89
C GLU A 103 8.38 -18.60 -3.08
N ILE A 104 7.41 -18.20 -2.21
CA ILE A 104 6.66 -16.96 -2.35
C ILE A 104 7.20 -15.91 -1.37
N TYR A 105 7.63 -14.81 -1.93
CA TYR A 105 7.99 -13.57 -1.26
C TYR A 105 6.94 -12.52 -1.57
N THR A 106 6.72 -11.55 -0.68
CA THR A 106 5.67 -10.54 -0.89
C THR A 106 6.23 -9.13 -0.85
N LEU A 107 5.75 -8.31 -1.77
CA LEU A 107 5.92 -6.85 -1.79
C LEU A 107 4.53 -6.22 -2.00
N ALA A 108 4.01 -5.49 -1.04
CA ALA A 108 2.64 -4.99 -1.10
C ALA A 108 2.52 -3.53 -0.65
N LEU A 109 1.55 -2.81 -1.22
CA LEU A 109 1.07 -1.51 -0.71
C LEU A 109 0.01 -1.76 0.39
N ALA A 110 0.42 -2.46 1.45
CA ALA A 110 -0.49 -2.89 2.50
C ALA A 110 -0.84 -1.74 3.44
N VAL A 111 -2.12 -1.39 3.52
CA VAL A 111 -2.63 -0.36 4.44
C VAL A 111 -2.41 -0.73 5.90
N GLU A 112 -2.31 -2.01 6.20
CA GLU A 112 -2.01 -2.55 7.52
C GLU A 112 -0.62 -2.10 8.02
N SER A 113 0.37 -2.05 7.14
CA SER A 113 1.72 -1.57 7.48
C SER A 113 1.69 -0.08 7.83
N ASP A 114 0.97 0.71 7.06
CA ASP A 114 0.81 2.15 7.31
C ASP A 114 0.05 2.40 8.61
N ALA A 115 -0.99 1.61 8.90
CA ALA A 115 -1.75 1.68 10.14
C ALA A 115 -0.87 1.44 11.38
N ARG A 116 0.04 0.45 11.32
CA ARG A 116 1.00 0.17 12.41
C ARG A 116 1.96 1.33 12.63
N VAL A 117 2.47 1.93 11.55
CA VAL A 117 3.32 3.13 11.64
C VAL A 117 2.57 4.27 12.33
N LEU A 118 1.31 4.51 11.95
CA LEU A 118 0.49 5.57 12.54
C LEU A 118 0.16 5.30 14.01
N ALA A 119 -0.08 4.06 14.43
CA ALA A 119 -0.30 3.74 15.84
C ALA A 119 0.92 4.08 16.70
N ARG A 120 2.13 3.70 16.24
CA ARG A 120 3.39 4.07 16.93
C ARG A 120 3.62 5.58 16.92
N ARG A 121 3.36 6.25 15.78
CA ARG A 121 3.50 7.70 15.64
C ARG A 121 2.57 8.42 16.61
N MET A 122 1.31 8.05 16.66
CA MET A 122 0.29 8.64 17.52
C MET A 122 0.68 8.52 19.00
N ARG A 123 1.28 7.40 19.41
CA ARG A 123 1.88 7.25 20.75
C ARG A 123 3.07 8.19 20.96
N GLY A 124 3.94 8.28 19.98
CA GLY A 124 5.09 9.23 20.02
C GLY A 124 4.67 10.70 20.11
N ASP A 125 3.50 11.03 19.59
CA ASP A 125 2.90 12.37 19.69
C ASP A 125 2.15 12.58 21.04
N ASN A 126 2.36 11.69 22.04
CA ASN A 126 1.79 11.72 23.37
C ASN A 126 0.25 11.59 23.41
N VAL A 127 -0.36 10.98 22.41
CA VAL A 127 -1.79 10.65 22.45
C VAL A 127 -1.98 9.46 23.39
N ALA A 128 -2.74 9.63 24.47
CA ALA A 128 -2.98 8.60 25.48
C ALA A 128 -4.19 7.74 25.14
N SER A 129 -5.22 8.32 24.52
CA SER A 129 -6.46 7.65 24.14
C SER A 129 -6.85 7.97 22.69
N ALA A 130 -7.35 6.97 21.97
CA ALA A 130 -7.69 7.08 20.56
C ALA A 130 -9.16 6.73 20.28
N VAL A 131 -9.77 7.46 19.36
CA VAL A 131 -11.03 7.06 18.71
C VAL A 131 -10.74 6.74 17.23
N VAL A 132 -11.35 5.67 16.75
CA VAL A 132 -11.32 5.30 15.32
C VAL A 132 -12.69 5.63 14.72
N ILE A 133 -12.70 6.53 13.74
CA ILE A 133 -13.89 6.88 12.97
C ILE A 133 -13.74 6.21 11.62
N GLY A 134 -14.66 5.33 11.26
CA GLY A 134 -14.55 4.53 10.04
C GLY A 134 -15.90 4.10 9.47
N ASP A 135 -15.86 3.69 8.21
CA ASP A 135 -16.98 3.10 7.49
C ASP A 135 -16.85 1.58 7.37
N ASP A 136 -17.77 0.98 6.61
CA ASP A 136 -17.83 -0.46 6.37
C ASP A 136 -16.98 -0.94 5.19
N ALA A 137 -16.25 -0.05 4.51
CA ALA A 137 -15.38 -0.42 3.39
C ALA A 137 -14.32 -1.47 3.81
N PRO A 138 -14.18 -2.59 3.09
CA PRO A 138 -13.30 -3.68 3.52
C PRO A 138 -11.86 -3.25 3.76
N LEU A 139 -11.35 -2.33 2.92
CA LEU A 139 -9.99 -1.79 3.04
C LEU A 139 -9.83 -0.97 4.33
N MET A 140 -10.81 -0.13 4.65
CA MET A 140 -10.78 0.72 5.84
C MET A 140 -10.97 -0.09 7.13
N LYS A 141 -11.77 -1.16 7.09
CA LYS A 141 -11.86 -2.12 8.20
C LYS A 141 -10.52 -2.79 8.50
N ARG A 142 -9.77 -3.21 7.47
CA ARG A 142 -8.42 -3.80 7.65
C ARG A 142 -7.44 -2.78 8.22
N PHE A 143 -7.45 -1.55 7.70
CA PHE A 143 -6.64 -0.46 8.22
C PHE A 143 -6.93 -0.19 9.71
N ALA A 144 -8.21 -0.04 10.07
CA ALA A 144 -8.65 0.19 11.46
C ALA A 144 -8.29 -0.99 12.39
N ASN A 145 -8.40 -2.23 11.91
CA ASN A 145 -8.05 -3.43 12.70
C ASN A 145 -6.55 -3.49 12.97
N ALA A 146 -5.71 -3.27 11.95
CA ALA A 146 -4.26 -3.28 12.08
C ALA A 146 -3.79 -2.16 13.03
N PHE A 147 -4.39 -0.97 12.92
CA PHE A 147 -4.16 0.12 13.87
C PHE A 147 -4.48 -0.30 15.29
N ALA A 148 -5.69 -0.84 15.55
CA ALA A 148 -6.13 -1.20 16.88
C ALA A 148 -5.23 -2.29 17.51
N THR A 149 -4.81 -3.27 16.72
CA THR A 149 -3.88 -4.31 17.16
C THR A 149 -2.54 -3.71 17.59
N GLU A 150 -1.93 -2.89 16.75
CA GLU A 150 -0.64 -2.25 17.05
C GLU A 150 -0.77 -1.27 18.23
N TRP A 151 -1.88 -0.51 18.28
CA TRP A 151 -2.17 0.40 19.38
C TRP A 151 -2.18 -0.30 20.74
N LEU A 152 -2.81 -1.48 20.83
CA LEU A 152 -2.78 -2.31 22.03
C LEU A 152 -1.37 -2.79 22.38
N LEU A 153 -0.55 -3.16 21.38
CA LEU A 153 0.85 -3.56 21.58
C LEU A 153 1.72 -2.43 22.14
N THR A 154 1.33 -1.16 21.97
CA THR A 154 2.00 -0.03 22.63
C THR A 154 1.66 0.14 24.10
N GLY A 155 0.88 -0.76 24.69
CA GLY A 155 0.42 -0.70 26.09
C GLY A 155 -0.77 0.24 26.31
N SER A 156 -1.45 0.66 25.24
CA SER A 156 -2.60 1.56 25.30
C SER A 156 -3.91 0.80 25.50
N VAL A 157 -4.93 1.48 26.02
CA VAL A 157 -6.29 0.94 26.09
C VAL A 157 -6.88 0.84 24.69
N ALA A 158 -7.73 -0.17 24.43
CA ALA A 158 -8.38 -0.38 23.14
C ALA A 158 -9.04 0.90 22.62
N PRO A 159 -8.82 1.29 21.37
CA PRO A 159 -9.43 2.48 20.80
C PRO A 159 -10.94 2.26 20.66
N GLN A 160 -11.72 3.28 20.96
CA GLN A 160 -13.16 3.22 20.71
C GLN A 160 -13.45 3.38 19.23
N ARG A 161 -14.43 2.65 18.71
CA ARG A 161 -14.81 2.68 17.30
C ARG A 161 -16.15 3.37 17.14
N LEU A 162 -16.19 4.35 16.25
CA LEU A 162 -17.39 5.07 15.88
C LEU A 162 -17.65 4.88 14.38
N SER A 163 -18.89 4.57 14.03
CA SER A 163 -19.31 4.45 12.64
C SER A 163 -19.44 5.84 12.00
N PHE A 164 -18.98 5.94 10.77
CA PHE A 164 -19.17 7.11 9.93
C PHE A 164 -20.23 6.81 8.85
N ASP A 165 -21.22 7.68 8.80
CA ASP A 165 -22.22 7.74 7.73
C ASP A 165 -22.43 9.22 7.38
N ALA A 166 -22.27 9.54 6.11
CA ALA A 166 -22.39 10.93 5.59
C ALA A 166 -23.83 11.47 5.56
N SER A 167 -24.85 10.66 5.88
CA SER A 167 -26.23 11.13 6.01
C SER A 167 -26.38 12.11 7.19
N VAL A 168 -27.41 12.95 7.14
CA VAL A 168 -27.70 13.91 8.22
C VAL A 168 -27.86 13.21 9.58
N ASP A 169 -28.55 12.08 9.58
CA ASP A 169 -28.76 11.29 10.80
C ASP A 169 -27.46 10.65 11.30
N GLY A 170 -26.66 10.11 10.37
CA GLY A 170 -25.35 9.55 10.66
C GLY A 170 -24.37 10.56 11.25
N LEU A 171 -24.29 11.76 10.66
CA LEU A 171 -23.45 12.84 11.18
C LEU A 171 -23.95 13.34 12.55
N GLY A 172 -25.28 13.38 12.76
CA GLY A 172 -25.89 13.66 14.06
C GLY A 172 -25.54 12.60 15.11
N ALA A 173 -25.50 11.31 14.72
CA ALA A 173 -25.08 10.22 15.59
C ALA A 173 -23.60 10.35 15.94
N LEU A 174 -22.72 10.51 14.95
CA LEU A 174 -21.29 10.71 15.14
C LEU A 174 -20.99 11.85 16.13
N ARG A 175 -21.67 12.98 16.01
CA ARG A 175 -21.51 14.11 16.92
C ARG A 175 -21.88 13.74 18.36
N ARG A 176 -23.01 13.04 18.57
CA ARG A 176 -23.44 12.58 19.91
C ARG A 176 -22.44 11.58 20.50
N ASP A 177 -21.96 10.65 19.71
CA ASP A 177 -21.05 9.61 20.15
C ASP A 177 -19.67 10.18 20.50
N LEU A 178 -19.14 11.12 19.69
CA LEU A 178 -17.90 11.83 20.01
C LEU A 178 -18.00 12.64 21.31
N ALA A 179 -19.16 13.22 21.62
CA ALA A 179 -19.37 13.93 22.87
C ALA A 179 -19.32 13.00 24.11
N ARG A 180 -19.62 11.70 23.93
CA ARG A 180 -19.58 10.67 24.98
C ARG A 180 -18.27 9.89 25.00
N THR A 181 -17.43 10.07 24.00
CA THR A 181 -16.18 9.34 23.79
C THR A 181 -14.99 10.28 23.94
N PRO A 182 -14.53 10.54 25.17
CA PRO A 182 -13.33 11.33 25.35
C PRO A 182 -12.13 10.59 24.77
N ALA A 183 -11.42 11.23 23.85
CA ALA A 183 -10.19 10.72 23.25
C ALA A 183 -9.24 11.89 22.97
N ASP A 184 -7.94 11.67 23.06
CA ASP A 184 -6.93 12.69 22.84
C ASP A 184 -6.60 12.83 21.34
N GLY A 185 -6.82 11.78 20.55
CA GLY A 185 -6.59 11.78 19.12
C GLY A 185 -7.59 10.91 18.35
N ALA A 186 -7.65 11.10 17.04
CA ALA A 186 -8.57 10.39 16.15
C ALA A 186 -7.83 9.72 14.99
N LEU A 187 -8.18 8.46 14.69
CA LEU A 187 -7.87 7.81 13.42
C LEU A 187 -9.09 7.91 12.50
N LEU A 188 -8.88 8.44 11.31
CA LEU A 188 -9.88 8.53 10.25
C LEU A 188 -9.66 7.36 9.27
N ALA A 189 -10.37 6.26 9.47
CA ALA A 189 -10.36 5.10 8.58
C ALA A 189 -11.41 5.29 7.47
N LEU A 190 -11.17 6.26 6.60
CA LEU A 190 -12.11 6.80 5.62
C LEU A 190 -11.38 7.18 4.32
N ASP A 191 -12.12 7.35 3.24
CA ASP A 191 -11.62 8.00 2.02
C ASP A 191 -11.44 9.52 2.21
N GLY A 192 -10.89 10.20 1.20
CA GLY A 192 -10.59 11.63 1.28
C GLY A 192 -11.81 12.50 1.60
N PRO A 193 -12.91 12.45 0.81
CA PRO A 193 -14.11 13.25 1.06
C PRO A 193 -14.75 12.97 2.43
N SER A 194 -14.87 11.72 2.80
CA SER A 194 -15.43 11.31 4.09
C SER A 194 -14.53 11.73 5.27
N ALA A 195 -13.22 11.64 5.11
CA ALA A 195 -12.25 12.09 6.11
C ALA A 195 -12.28 13.60 6.31
N ALA A 196 -12.40 14.39 5.23
CA ALA A 196 -12.53 15.85 5.30
C ALA A 196 -13.79 16.24 6.08
N LEU A 197 -14.92 15.57 5.82
CA LEU A 197 -16.16 15.79 6.55
C LEU A 197 -16.03 15.38 8.03
N ALA A 198 -15.50 14.18 8.31
CA ALA A 198 -15.31 13.70 9.67
C ALA A 198 -14.34 14.59 10.48
N ARG A 199 -13.31 15.16 9.82
CA ARG A 199 -12.34 16.04 10.46
C ARG A 199 -12.98 17.25 11.12
N SER A 200 -14.08 17.78 10.58
CA SER A 200 -14.83 18.92 11.13
C SER A 200 -15.40 18.65 12.53
N PHE A 201 -15.61 17.36 12.89
CA PHE A 201 -16.12 16.95 14.20
C PHE A 201 -15.02 16.78 15.25
N VAL A 202 -13.75 16.73 14.83
CA VAL A 202 -12.59 16.58 15.72
C VAL A 202 -11.52 17.67 15.48
N PRO A 203 -11.88 18.97 15.37
CA PRO A 203 -11.03 20.02 14.82
C PRO A 203 -9.77 20.32 15.64
N ARG A 204 -9.81 20.05 16.94
CA ARG A 204 -8.73 20.38 17.90
C ARG A 204 -7.88 19.17 18.27
N LYS A 205 -8.20 17.98 17.78
CA LYS A 205 -7.46 16.75 18.12
C LYS A 205 -6.43 16.44 17.04
N PRO A 206 -5.27 15.88 17.39
CA PRO A 206 -4.41 15.21 16.43
C PRO A 206 -5.23 14.18 15.65
N ALA A 207 -5.17 14.23 14.34
CA ALA A 207 -5.90 13.31 13.47
C ALA A 207 -4.95 12.61 12.52
N TYR A 208 -5.18 11.33 12.32
CA TYR A 208 -4.36 10.43 11.53
C TYR A 208 -5.25 9.68 10.54
N ALA A 209 -4.72 9.36 9.36
CA ALA A 209 -5.52 8.72 8.32
C ALA A 209 -4.67 7.82 7.40
N SER A 210 -5.32 7.03 6.56
CA SER A 210 -4.66 6.27 5.49
C SER A 210 -4.23 7.18 4.34
N SER A 211 -3.36 6.68 3.45
CA SER A 211 -2.98 7.39 2.21
C SER A 211 -4.16 7.74 1.30
N LEU A 212 -5.32 7.09 1.47
CA LEU A 212 -6.52 7.39 0.68
C LEU A 212 -7.06 8.80 0.91
N VAL A 213 -6.74 9.45 2.03
CA VAL A 213 -7.11 10.86 2.25
C VAL A 213 -6.45 11.80 1.23
N ASN A 214 -5.35 11.38 0.63
CA ASN A 214 -4.65 12.12 -0.43
C ASN A 214 -5.13 11.74 -1.83
N ALA A 215 -6.34 11.22 -1.98
CA ALA A 215 -6.91 10.82 -3.25
C ALA A 215 -8.32 11.41 -3.42
N GLY A 216 -8.60 11.92 -4.61
CA GLY A 216 -9.92 12.42 -4.96
C GLY A 216 -10.32 13.76 -4.34
N LEU A 217 -9.37 14.51 -3.75
CA LEU A 217 -9.60 15.85 -3.22
C LEU A 217 -8.71 16.87 -3.92
N GLU A 218 -9.28 18.06 -4.17
CA GLU A 218 -8.59 19.19 -4.77
C GLU A 218 -8.98 20.51 -4.10
N GLY A 219 -8.11 21.50 -4.20
CA GLY A 219 -8.39 22.87 -3.82
C GLY A 219 -8.81 23.06 -2.35
N ALA A 220 -10.02 23.54 -2.13
CA ALA A 220 -10.53 23.87 -0.80
C ALA A 220 -10.65 22.64 0.12
N ALA A 221 -11.04 21.49 -0.42
CA ALA A 221 -11.26 20.27 0.36
C ALA A 221 -9.95 19.75 1.01
N LEU A 222 -8.78 20.01 0.41
CA LEU A 222 -7.49 19.70 1.04
C LEU A 222 -7.25 20.53 2.31
N ARG A 223 -7.82 21.73 2.39
CA ARG A 223 -7.70 22.59 3.59
C ARG A 223 -8.54 22.07 4.75
N ASP A 224 -9.60 21.33 4.48
CA ASP A 224 -10.41 20.69 5.53
C ASP A 224 -9.64 19.57 6.25
N LEU A 225 -8.59 19.05 5.61
CA LEU A 225 -7.67 18.07 6.18
C LEU A 225 -6.44 18.70 6.87
N GLU A 226 -6.41 20.03 7.09
CA GLU A 226 -5.28 20.70 7.70
C GLU A 226 -4.81 20.00 8.99
N GLY A 227 -3.51 19.69 9.05
CA GLY A 227 -2.87 19.02 10.18
C GLY A 227 -3.20 17.53 10.33
N VAL A 228 -3.93 16.90 9.40
CA VAL A 228 -4.09 15.44 9.39
C VAL A 228 -2.78 14.80 8.98
N THR A 229 -2.30 13.86 9.80
CA THR A 229 -1.08 13.07 9.52
C THR A 229 -1.44 11.74 8.88
N PHE A 230 -0.72 11.36 7.84
CA PHE A 230 -0.91 10.07 7.15
C PHE A 230 0.43 9.50 6.68
N VAL A 231 0.43 8.24 6.25
CA VAL A 231 1.58 7.60 5.62
C VAL A 231 1.29 7.44 4.14
N ASP A 232 2.23 7.82 3.29
CA ASP A 232 2.17 7.55 1.86
C ASP A 232 3.56 7.15 1.35
N ILE A 233 3.68 6.87 0.07
CA ILE A 233 4.94 6.47 -0.55
C ILE A 233 5.84 7.68 -0.81
N PRO A 234 7.18 7.55 -0.71
CA PRO A 234 8.12 8.63 -1.00
C PRO A 234 7.96 9.19 -2.43
N TRP A 235 7.59 8.33 -3.38
CA TRP A 235 7.31 8.74 -4.76
C TRP A 235 6.31 9.89 -4.89
N VAL A 236 5.34 9.95 -3.96
CA VAL A 236 4.30 10.98 -3.91
C VAL A 236 4.68 12.11 -2.95
N VAL A 237 5.20 11.77 -1.76
CA VAL A 237 5.44 12.76 -0.68
C VAL A 237 6.75 13.52 -0.84
N THR A 238 7.80 12.82 -1.26
CA THR A 238 9.15 13.38 -1.43
C THR A 238 9.70 13.06 -2.81
N PRO A 239 9.05 13.56 -3.88
CA PRO A 239 9.42 13.20 -5.26
C PRO A 239 10.87 13.53 -5.61
N ASP A 240 11.45 14.55 -4.99
CA ASP A 240 12.83 15.00 -5.22
C ASP A 240 13.87 14.27 -4.36
N HIS A 241 13.48 13.19 -3.66
CA HIS A 241 14.42 12.42 -2.86
C HIS A 241 15.54 11.84 -3.75
N PRO A 242 16.84 12.02 -3.40
CA PRO A 242 17.98 11.64 -4.28
C PRO A 242 17.96 10.17 -4.73
N ALA A 243 17.50 9.25 -3.89
CA ALA A 243 17.39 7.83 -4.23
C ALA A 243 16.39 7.55 -5.36
N LEU A 244 15.43 8.45 -5.58
CA LEU A 244 14.39 8.31 -6.61
C LEU A 244 14.77 8.99 -7.93
N ALA A 245 15.81 9.81 -7.95
CA ALA A 245 16.19 10.62 -9.11
C ALA A 245 16.47 9.81 -10.38
N ARG A 246 16.94 8.56 -10.23
CA ARG A 246 17.24 7.65 -11.35
C ARG A 246 16.03 6.87 -11.85
N LEU A 247 14.91 6.88 -11.12
CA LEU A 247 13.72 6.13 -11.48
C LEU A 247 12.93 6.89 -12.56
N PRO A 248 12.48 6.21 -13.61
CA PRO A 248 11.77 6.87 -14.72
C PRO A 248 10.39 7.34 -14.27
N ARG A 249 10.11 8.64 -14.47
CA ARG A 249 8.81 9.24 -14.16
C ARG A 249 7.93 9.25 -15.40
N ARG A 250 6.76 8.65 -15.28
CA ARG A 250 5.68 8.68 -16.26
C ARG A 250 4.39 9.00 -15.51
N PRO A 251 3.94 10.27 -15.51
CA PRO A 251 2.76 10.70 -14.76
C PRO A 251 1.53 9.85 -15.09
N ARG A 252 0.71 9.58 -14.09
CA ARG A 252 -0.54 8.83 -14.18
C ARG A 252 -1.74 9.74 -13.96
N GLU A 253 -2.91 9.27 -14.32
CA GLU A 253 -4.15 10.02 -14.23
C GLU A 253 -4.53 10.39 -12.79
N ASN A 254 -4.15 9.57 -11.82
CA ASN A 254 -4.46 9.77 -10.41
C ASN A 254 -3.42 9.11 -9.49
N LEU A 255 -3.46 9.48 -8.20
CA LEU A 255 -2.50 9.01 -7.20
C LEU A 255 -2.59 7.51 -6.92
N VAL A 256 -3.73 6.86 -7.12
CA VAL A 256 -3.85 5.40 -6.96
C VAL A 256 -3.00 4.70 -8.01
N LEU A 257 -3.10 5.11 -9.26
CA LEU A 257 -2.28 4.57 -10.36
C LEU A 257 -0.81 4.97 -10.24
N GLU A 258 -0.50 6.16 -9.68
CA GLU A 258 0.88 6.56 -9.35
C GLU A 258 1.52 5.62 -8.33
N ARG A 259 0.78 5.23 -7.28
CA ARG A 259 1.27 4.27 -6.28
C ARG A 259 1.51 2.88 -6.88
N LEU A 260 0.64 2.43 -7.76
CA LEU A 260 0.79 1.15 -8.45
C LEU A 260 1.95 1.15 -9.45
N TYR A 261 2.16 2.27 -10.14
CA TYR A 261 3.34 2.45 -10.99
C TYR A 261 4.63 2.36 -10.15
N ALA A 262 4.67 3.04 -9.01
CA ALA A 262 5.80 2.98 -8.07
C ALA A 262 6.04 1.56 -7.54
N LEU A 263 4.97 0.79 -7.27
CA LEU A 263 5.07 -0.62 -6.91
C LEU A 263 5.74 -1.42 -8.03
N GLY A 264 5.39 -1.17 -9.29
CA GLY A 264 6.01 -1.80 -10.44
C GLY A 264 7.51 -1.51 -10.55
N LEU A 265 7.93 -0.25 -10.32
CA LEU A 265 9.35 0.12 -10.28
C LEU A 265 10.12 -0.70 -9.24
N ASP A 266 9.62 -0.76 -8.02
CA ASP A 266 10.28 -1.49 -6.92
C ASP A 266 10.24 -3.00 -7.14
N ALA A 267 9.14 -3.51 -7.69
CA ALA A 267 9.00 -4.94 -8.00
C ALA A 267 10.07 -5.41 -8.99
N PHE A 268 10.42 -4.60 -9.98
CA PHE A 268 11.51 -4.92 -10.91
C PHE A 268 12.86 -4.95 -10.17
N GLU A 269 13.18 -3.97 -9.35
CA GLU A 269 14.47 -3.91 -8.64
C GLU A 269 14.62 -5.09 -7.66
N VAL A 270 13.55 -5.46 -6.94
CA VAL A 270 13.54 -6.63 -6.05
C VAL A 270 13.69 -7.92 -6.86
N ALA A 271 12.91 -8.10 -7.93
CA ALA A 271 12.99 -9.29 -8.77
C ALA A 271 14.37 -9.44 -9.41
N ARG A 272 14.99 -8.34 -9.83
CA ARG A 272 16.37 -8.32 -10.34
C ARG A 272 17.37 -8.79 -9.29
N ALA A 273 17.20 -8.39 -8.03
CA ALA A 273 18.04 -8.84 -6.93
C ALA A 273 17.85 -10.34 -6.61
N PHE A 274 16.74 -10.94 -6.99
CA PHE A 274 16.42 -12.36 -6.76
C PHE A 274 16.90 -13.29 -7.87
N ILE A 275 17.35 -12.78 -9.03
CA ILE A 275 17.74 -13.61 -10.20
C ILE A 275 18.80 -14.68 -9.84
N ASP A 276 19.78 -14.33 -9.04
CA ASP A 276 20.85 -15.24 -8.63
C ASP A 276 20.60 -15.94 -7.27
N GLY A 277 19.35 -15.92 -6.83
CA GLY A 277 18.88 -16.42 -5.54
C GLY A 277 18.52 -15.27 -4.60
N VAL A 278 17.63 -15.57 -3.65
CA VAL A 278 17.18 -14.56 -2.68
C VAL A 278 18.33 -14.23 -1.72
N PRO A 279 18.73 -12.96 -1.62
CA PRO A 279 19.82 -12.57 -0.72
C PRO A 279 19.41 -12.75 0.74
N ALA A 280 20.34 -13.18 1.60
CA ALA A 280 20.08 -13.33 3.03
C ALA A 280 19.67 -12.02 3.72
N ARG A 281 20.06 -10.88 3.14
CA ARG A 281 19.66 -9.53 3.57
C ARG A 281 19.39 -8.68 2.33
N LEU A 282 18.22 -8.08 2.29
CA LEU A 282 17.88 -7.06 1.30
C LEU A 282 17.34 -5.85 2.03
N GLN A 283 17.97 -4.72 1.80
CA GLN A 283 17.48 -3.41 2.24
C GLN A 283 17.75 -2.39 1.14
N MET A 284 16.73 -1.65 0.74
CA MET A 284 16.84 -0.64 -0.30
C MET A 284 15.83 0.49 -0.08
N MET A 285 16.17 1.67 -0.59
CA MET A 285 15.22 2.77 -0.71
C MET A 285 14.56 2.68 -2.08
N GLY A 286 13.28 2.35 -2.08
CA GLY A 286 12.45 2.25 -3.27
C GLY A 286 11.50 3.42 -3.44
N ALA A 287 10.76 3.41 -4.55
CA ALA A 287 9.70 4.38 -4.82
C ALA A 287 8.54 4.26 -3.82
N THR A 288 8.28 3.06 -3.32
CA THR A 288 7.21 2.80 -2.34
C THR A 288 7.64 2.98 -0.88
N GLY A 289 8.93 3.14 -0.60
CA GLY A 289 9.47 3.31 0.74
C GLY A 289 10.79 2.59 0.95
N ARG A 290 11.26 2.58 2.18
CA ARG A 290 12.37 1.72 2.57
C ARG A 290 11.86 0.27 2.63
N LEU A 291 12.46 -0.58 1.82
CA LEU A 291 12.14 -2.01 1.72
C LEU A 291 13.18 -2.81 2.49
N THR A 292 12.73 -3.70 3.37
CA THR A 292 13.59 -4.63 4.11
C THR A 292 13.00 -6.02 4.03
N LEU A 293 13.79 -7.00 3.60
CA LEU A 293 13.36 -8.40 3.57
C LEU A 293 13.39 -9.00 4.97
N VAL A 294 12.23 -9.42 5.46
CA VAL A 294 12.03 -10.06 6.76
C VAL A 294 11.10 -11.25 6.60
N ALA A 295 11.57 -12.45 6.92
CA ALA A 295 10.73 -13.67 6.92
C ALA A 295 9.89 -13.87 5.64
N GLY A 296 10.46 -13.62 4.47
CA GLY A 296 9.76 -13.76 3.18
C GLY A 296 8.92 -12.56 2.75
N GLN A 297 8.87 -11.51 3.55
CA GLN A 297 8.12 -10.28 3.24
C GLN A 297 9.07 -9.09 3.04
N LEU A 298 8.83 -8.31 2.00
CA LEU A 298 9.41 -6.97 1.87
C LEU A 298 8.60 -6.02 2.75
N VAL A 299 9.04 -5.86 4.00
CA VAL A 299 8.46 -4.88 4.93
C VAL A 299 8.75 -3.49 4.37
N ARG A 300 7.70 -2.71 4.18
CA ARG A 300 7.75 -1.37 3.62
C ARG A 300 7.56 -0.32 4.71
N GLU A 301 8.46 0.63 4.78
CA GLU A 301 8.30 1.84 5.58
C GLU A 301 8.02 3.03 4.65
N GLY A 302 6.79 3.52 4.67
CA GLY A 302 6.38 4.70 3.93
C GLY A 302 6.85 6.00 4.60
N THR A 303 6.51 7.13 3.99
CA THR A 303 6.85 8.46 4.46
C THR A 303 5.65 9.09 5.19
N LEU A 304 5.88 9.59 6.40
CA LEU A 304 4.89 10.40 7.12
C LEU A 304 4.69 11.73 6.40
N ALA A 305 3.43 12.09 6.19
CA ALA A 305 3.02 13.33 5.54
C ALA A 305 1.92 14.02 6.34
N THR A 306 1.72 15.29 6.08
CA THR A 306 0.60 16.07 6.64
C THR A 306 0.10 17.07 5.61
N PHE A 307 -1.15 17.50 5.77
CA PHE A 307 -1.69 18.61 5.00
C PHE A 307 -1.34 19.93 5.68
N ARG A 308 -0.78 20.86 4.91
CA ARG A 308 -0.43 22.22 5.36
C ARG A 308 -0.79 23.22 4.27
N GLN A 309 -1.69 24.13 4.57
CA GLN A 309 -2.16 25.18 3.65
C GLN A 309 -2.70 24.63 2.32
N GLY A 310 -3.33 23.44 2.35
CA GLY A 310 -3.86 22.78 1.17
C GLY A 310 -2.83 22.02 0.33
N PHE A 311 -1.63 21.79 0.86
CA PHE A 311 -0.59 20.99 0.22
C PHE A 311 -0.20 19.80 1.08
N VAL A 312 0.23 18.72 0.44
CA VAL A 312 0.87 17.60 1.11
C VAL A 312 2.35 17.93 1.30
N VAL A 313 2.80 17.84 2.55
CA VAL A 313 4.21 18.05 2.90
C VAL A 313 4.71 16.90 3.77
N PRO A 314 6.01 16.56 3.72
CA PRO A 314 6.59 15.63 4.67
C PRO A 314 6.33 16.11 6.11
N HIS A 315 5.97 15.19 7.01
CA HIS A 315 5.57 15.55 8.37
C HIS A 315 6.68 16.27 9.15
N ASP A 316 7.94 15.89 8.92
CA ASP A 316 9.10 16.46 9.60
C ASP A 316 9.71 17.69 8.87
N ALA A 317 9.09 18.16 7.78
CA ALA A 317 9.48 19.40 7.12
C ALA A 317 9.09 20.59 8.02
N ARG A 318 10.10 21.19 8.68
CA ARG A 318 9.98 22.45 9.46
C ARG A 318 10.05 23.66 8.57
#